data_625a9c6c006c20f4c6149281b6e4e4a4
#
_entry.id   625a9c6c006c20f4c6149281b6e4e4a4
#
_cell.length_a   1.000
_cell.length_b   1.000
_cell.length_c   1.000
_cell.angle_alpha   90.00
_cell.angle_beta   90.00
_cell.angle_gamma   90.00
#
_symmetry.space_group_name_H-M   'P 1'
#
loop_
_entity.id
_entity.type
_entity.pdbx_description
1 polymer ?
#
loop_
_entity_poly.entity_id
_entity_poly.type
_entity_poly.pdbx_seq_one_letter_code
_entity_poly.pdbx_strand_id
1 'polypeptide(L)'
;MAADEHGGETGDAAAEGIRAEPKGTAPTPLSVLDLVTVGAGRTATDALRTSVTLAKQAESRGYHRHWVAEHHSMPGVASSSPAVILAHLAAHTTRIRLGSGGVMLPNHAPLVIAEQFGTLEALAPGRVDLGLGRAPGTDGATAAALRRSDQLNEGADDFPQQLAELTRFLDDDFPDGHPYARIHAVPGPVQSTSPGGVQSPHRPPIWLLGSSGFSARLAGMLGLPFAFAHHFSAQNTLPALDLYRDTFRPSAVLDAPYALIGVSALATDDENEARRQVMAAALNMVRLRTGRPGLVPTPEEAEAHQFTEMERDFITSWNSNVIHGTADQVRSGLDDLAKRTGADELMLTANAHSGDIRLRSYELVADAYGLPNPA
;
A
#
# COMPACT_ATOMS: atom_id res chain seq x y z
N MET A 1 17.46 -43.49 43.31
CA MET A 1 16.80 -42.36 43.97
C MET A 1 16.66 -41.28 42.92
N ALA A 2 15.47 -40.87 42.67
CA ALA A 2 14.92 -40.30 41.47
C ALA A 2 15.67 -39.06 40.91
N ALA A 3 15.96 -39.13 39.61
CA ALA A 3 16.30 -38.01 38.77
C ALA A 3 15.00 -37.50 38.13
N ASP A 4 14.60 -36.28 38.43
CA ASP A 4 13.52 -35.58 37.72
C ASP A 4 14.07 -34.97 36.44
N GLU A 5 13.65 -35.52 35.32
CA GLU A 5 13.79 -34.94 33.99
C GLU A 5 12.69 -33.90 33.81
N HIS A 6 13.07 -32.62 33.83
CA HIS A 6 12.23 -31.55 33.30
C HIS A 6 12.65 -31.27 31.85
N GLY A 7 11.95 -31.92 30.94
CA GLY A 7 11.92 -31.55 29.53
C GLY A 7 11.26 -30.18 29.38
N GLY A 8 12.06 -29.16 29.13
CA GLY A 8 11.57 -27.85 28.69
C GLY A 8 11.16 -27.90 27.23
N GLU A 9 9.87 -27.89 26.97
CA GLU A 9 9.33 -27.54 25.64
C GLU A 9 9.66 -26.08 25.37
N THR A 10 10.67 -25.85 24.58
CA THR A 10 10.89 -24.55 23.93
C THR A 10 9.84 -24.41 22.83
N GLY A 11 8.69 -23.86 23.17
CA GLY A 11 7.65 -23.53 22.22
C GLY A 11 8.18 -22.56 21.18
N ASP A 12 8.04 -22.99 19.97
CA ASP A 12 8.34 -22.28 18.72
C ASP A 12 7.38 -21.08 18.57
N ALA A 13 7.75 -19.91 19.12
CA ALA A 13 6.98 -18.66 19.08
C ALA A 13 7.43 -17.75 17.92
N ALA A 14 8.17 -18.29 16.96
CA ALA A 14 8.71 -17.52 15.84
C ALA A 14 7.97 -17.86 14.54
N ALA A 15 6.84 -17.29 14.23
CA ALA A 15 6.26 -17.09 12.90
C ALA A 15 4.75 -16.75 12.90
N GLU A 16 4.32 -15.73 13.62
CA GLU A 16 2.94 -15.22 13.50
C GLU A 16 2.82 -13.96 12.59
N GLY A 17 3.74 -13.80 11.64
CA GLY A 17 3.85 -12.56 10.86
C GLY A 17 2.78 -12.33 9.79
N ILE A 18 2.22 -13.36 9.14
CA ILE A 18 1.15 -13.23 8.11
C ILE A 18 0.21 -14.43 8.16
N ARG A 19 0.34 -15.30 9.16
CA ARG A 19 -0.55 -16.46 9.30
C ARG A 19 -1.98 -16.01 9.48
N ALA A 20 -2.79 -16.38 8.49
CA ALA A 20 -4.25 -16.52 8.53
C ALA A 20 -4.94 -15.64 9.58
N GLU A 21 -4.82 -14.32 9.44
CA GLU A 21 -5.73 -13.42 10.14
C GLU A 21 -7.17 -13.74 9.73
N PRO A 22 -8.15 -13.57 10.62
CA PRO A 22 -9.52 -13.87 10.31
C PRO A 22 -9.88 -13.13 9.02
N LYS A 23 -10.19 -13.89 7.97
CA LYS A 23 -10.76 -13.34 6.75
C LYS A 23 -11.91 -12.46 7.17
N GLY A 24 -11.92 -11.20 6.72
CA GLY A 24 -13.05 -10.33 6.94
C GLY A 24 -14.35 -11.04 6.53
N THR A 25 -15.48 -10.52 6.95
CA THR A 25 -16.81 -11.09 6.62
C THR A 25 -17.09 -11.10 5.12
N ALA A 26 -16.35 -10.35 4.31
CA ALA A 26 -16.41 -10.37 2.85
C ALA A 26 -15.76 -11.66 2.30
N PRO A 27 -16.22 -12.14 1.13
CA PRO A 27 -15.61 -13.28 0.45
C PRO A 27 -14.12 -13.07 0.15
N THR A 28 -13.72 -11.84 -0.19
CA THR A 28 -12.31 -11.41 -0.37
C THR A 28 -12.06 -10.22 0.54
N PRO A 29 -11.03 -10.24 1.39
CA PRO A 29 -10.68 -9.12 2.27
C PRO A 29 -10.53 -7.81 1.48
N LEU A 30 -11.08 -6.73 2.02
CA LEU A 30 -10.99 -5.39 1.45
C LEU A 30 -10.07 -4.51 2.29
N SER A 31 -9.24 -3.75 1.60
CA SER A 31 -8.28 -2.81 2.18
C SER A 31 -8.34 -1.45 1.49
N VAL A 32 -7.72 -0.44 2.09
CA VAL A 32 -7.70 0.94 1.61
C VAL A 32 -6.29 1.34 1.18
N LEU A 33 -6.17 1.91 -0.03
CA LEU A 33 -4.97 2.65 -0.47
C LEU A 33 -5.32 4.14 -0.52
N ASP A 34 -4.74 4.91 0.37
CA ASP A 34 -4.95 6.35 0.44
C ASP A 34 -3.78 7.11 -0.20
N LEU A 35 -4.09 7.90 -1.22
CA LEU A 35 -3.15 8.83 -1.85
C LEU A 35 -3.13 10.19 -1.16
N VAL A 36 -3.96 10.40 -0.14
CA VAL A 36 -4.16 11.69 0.52
C VAL A 36 -4.46 12.79 -0.51
N THR A 37 -5.47 12.55 -1.32
CA THR A 37 -5.82 13.35 -2.49
C THR A 37 -6.23 14.76 -2.12
N VAL A 38 -5.67 15.77 -2.80
CA VAL A 38 -5.98 17.19 -2.63
C VAL A 38 -6.81 17.66 -3.83
N GLY A 39 -8.09 17.96 -3.62
CA GLY A 39 -8.99 18.48 -4.64
C GLY A 39 -8.84 20.00 -4.86
N ALA A 40 -9.23 20.47 -6.02
CA ALA A 40 -9.30 21.90 -6.34
C ALA A 40 -10.14 22.66 -5.27
N GLY A 41 -9.64 23.79 -4.81
CA GLY A 41 -10.27 24.55 -3.72
C GLY A 41 -10.06 23.98 -2.31
N ARG A 42 -9.29 22.92 -2.15
CA ARG A 42 -8.93 22.30 -0.86
C ARG A 42 -7.44 22.43 -0.57
N THR A 43 -7.07 22.23 0.67
CA THR A 43 -5.68 22.29 1.13
C THR A 43 -5.11 20.88 1.44
N ALA A 44 -3.79 20.76 1.50
CA ALA A 44 -3.14 19.53 1.99
C ALA A 44 -3.56 19.22 3.45
N THR A 45 -3.82 20.25 4.27
CA THR A 45 -4.35 20.07 5.64
C THR A 45 -5.71 19.39 5.63
N ASP A 46 -6.61 19.79 4.73
CA ASP A 46 -7.93 19.15 4.60
C ASP A 46 -7.79 17.69 4.16
N ALA A 47 -6.90 17.42 3.20
CA ALA A 47 -6.63 16.05 2.72
C ALA A 47 -6.07 15.14 3.83
N LEU A 48 -5.11 15.63 4.63
CA LEU A 48 -4.55 14.89 5.76
C LEU A 48 -5.59 14.63 6.86
N ARG A 49 -6.47 15.58 7.15
CA ARG A 49 -7.60 15.37 8.07
C ARG A 49 -8.58 14.32 7.54
N THR A 50 -8.87 14.36 6.25
CA THR A 50 -9.71 13.34 5.60
C THR A 50 -9.06 11.95 5.71
N SER A 51 -7.73 11.84 5.56
CA SER A 51 -7.00 10.58 5.73
C SER A 51 -7.18 9.99 7.14
N VAL A 52 -7.12 10.83 8.19
CA VAL A 52 -7.40 10.40 9.58
C VAL A 52 -8.84 9.89 9.73
N THR A 53 -9.80 10.64 9.17
CA THR A 53 -11.21 10.22 9.19
C THR A 53 -11.41 8.90 8.46
N LEU A 54 -10.79 8.75 7.28
CA LEU A 54 -10.86 7.53 6.48
C LEU A 54 -10.25 6.32 7.22
N ALA A 55 -9.10 6.49 7.88
CA ALA A 55 -8.49 5.40 8.64
C ALA A 55 -9.37 4.92 9.80
N LYS A 56 -9.98 5.85 10.54
CA LYS A 56 -10.95 5.53 11.60
C LYS A 56 -12.20 4.83 11.05
N GLN A 57 -12.73 5.33 9.95
CA GLN A 57 -13.88 4.74 9.28
C GLN A 57 -13.56 3.35 8.77
N ALA A 58 -12.42 3.17 8.09
CA ALA A 58 -11.97 1.88 7.61
C ALA A 58 -11.82 0.86 8.76
N GLU A 59 -11.22 1.27 9.89
CA GLU A 59 -11.13 0.44 11.09
C GLU A 59 -12.50 0.05 11.62
N SER A 60 -13.42 1.00 11.75
CA SER A 60 -14.75 0.76 12.31
C SER A 60 -15.61 -0.12 11.40
N ARG A 61 -15.41 0.00 10.08
CA ARG A 61 -16.10 -0.77 9.06
C ARG A 61 -15.46 -2.14 8.76
N GLY A 62 -14.35 -2.50 9.43
CA GLY A 62 -13.72 -3.81 9.30
C GLY A 62 -12.92 -4.00 8.00
N TYR A 63 -12.45 -2.93 7.39
CA TYR A 63 -11.39 -3.05 6.37
C TYR A 63 -10.12 -3.64 6.99
N HIS A 64 -9.42 -4.45 6.22
CA HIS A 64 -8.29 -5.21 6.76
C HIS A 64 -7.06 -4.33 7.01
N ARG A 65 -6.71 -3.45 6.06
CA ARG A 65 -5.57 -2.52 6.18
C ARG A 65 -5.84 -1.16 5.54
N HIS A 66 -5.06 -0.18 5.98
CA HIS A 66 -5.01 1.16 5.42
C HIS A 66 -3.56 1.49 5.07
N TRP A 67 -3.26 1.54 3.78
CA TRP A 67 -1.94 1.89 3.28
C TRP A 67 -1.93 3.30 2.71
N VAL A 68 -0.76 3.96 2.85
CA VAL A 68 -0.52 5.30 2.33
C VAL A 68 0.55 5.22 1.24
N ALA A 69 0.29 5.83 0.07
CA ALA A 69 1.25 5.87 -1.03
C ALA A 69 2.38 6.89 -0.79
N GLU A 70 3.47 6.81 -1.57
CA GLU A 70 4.52 7.82 -1.65
C GLU A 70 4.56 8.42 -3.05
N HIS A 71 4.29 9.73 -3.14
CA HIS A 71 4.42 10.51 -4.36
C HIS A 71 5.04 11.87 -4.05
N HIS A 72 5.92 12.34 -4.93
CA HIS A 72 6.62 13.60 -4.76
C HIS A 72 6.31 14.55 -5.89
N SER A 73 6.35 15.86 -5.59
CA SER A 73 6.13 16.93 -6.59
C SER A 73 4.78 16.86 -7.33
N MET A 74 3.76 16.31 -6.67
CA MET A 74 2.40 16.21 -7.20
C MET A 74 1.44 17.07 -6.37
N PRO A 75 0.99 18.24 -6.85
CA PRO A 75 0.12 19.14 -6.06
C PRO A 75 -1.19 18.49 -5.59
N GLY A 76 -1.73 17.54 -6.36
CA GLY A 76 -2.96 16.81 -6.05
C GLY A 76 -2.79 15.64 -5.06
N VAL A 77 -1.59 15.43 -4.51
CA VAL A 77 -1.28 14.31 -3.62
C VAL A 77 -0.45 14.80 -2.44
N ALA A 78 -0.95 14.66 -1.22
CA ALA A 78 -0.24 15.10 -0.02
C ALA A 78 0.58 14.00 0.67
N SER A 79 0.63 12.79 0.11
CA SER A 79 1.34 11.64 0.69
C SER A 79 2.78 11.52 0.16
N SER A 80 3.66 12.43 0.58
CA SER A 80 5.09 12.38 0.26
C SER A 80 5.95 11.70 1.34
N SER A 81 5.40 11.46 2.52
CA SER A 81 6.11 10.93 3.68
C SER A 81 5.27 9.87 4.40
N PRO A 82 5.18 8.65 3.85
CA PRO A 82 4.33 7.60 4.40
C PRO A 82 4.57 7.36 5.90
N ALA A 83 5.79 7.22 6.34
CA ALA A 83 6.12 6.95 7.75
C ALA A 83 5.57 8.02 8.71
N VAL A 84 5.63 9.30 8.32
CA VAL A 84 5.11 10.41 9.15
C VAL A 84 3.58 10.34 9.23
N ILE A 85 2.91 10.10 8.09
CA ILE A 85 1.45 9.98 8.04
C ILE A 85 1.00 8.75 8.83
N LEU A 86 1.65 7.61 8.64
CA LEU A 86 1.33 6.37 9.35
C LEU A 86 1.49 6.50 10.86
N ALA A 87 2.52 7.19 11.37
CA ALA A 87 2.68 7.48 12.80
C ALA A 87 1.49 8.29 13.34
N HIS A 88 1.02 9.27 12.56
CA HIS A 88 -0.16 10.05 12.93
C HIS A 88 -1.44 9.19 12.90
N LEU A 89 -1.63 8.34 11.89
CA LEU A 89 -2.77 7.41 11.81
C LEU A 89 -2.74 6.37 12.94
N ALA A 90 -1.55 5.88 13.32
CA ALA A 90 -1.38 4.94 14.43
C ALA A 90 -1.90 5.49 15.77
N ALA A 91 -1.71 6.79 16.01
CA ALA A 91 -2.24 7.47 17.20
C ALA A 91 -3.76 7.63 17.19
N HIS A 92 -4.42 7.42 16.06
CA HIS A 92 -5.87 7.61 15.88
C HIS A 92 -6.64 6.30 15.63
N THR A 93 -5.95 5.17 15.56
CA THR A 93 -6.49 3.83 15.29
C THR A 93 -5.92 2.82 16.29
N THR A 94 -6.60 1.69 16.46
CA THR A 94 -6.22 0.70 17.48
C THR A 94 -6.05 -0.72 16.97
N ARG A 95 -6.67 -1.08 15.82
CA ARG A 95 -6.73 -2.45 15.30
C ARG A 95 -6.31 -2.59 13.85
N ILE A 96 -6.74 -1.65 12.99
CA ILE A 96 -6.46 -1.72 11.55
C ILE A 96 -4.95 -1.77 11.30
N ARG A 97 -4.53 -2.61 10.36
CA ARG A 97 -3.14 -2.61 9.92
C ARG A 97 -2.84 -1.36 9.12
N LEU A 98 -1.68 -0.78 9.37
CA LEU A 98 -1.22 0.45 8.73
C LEU A 98 0.03 0.15 7.92
N GLY A 99 0.13 0.66 6.70
CA GLY A 99 1.31 0.36 5.89
C GLY A 99 1.59 1.37 4.78
N SER A 100 2.74 1.21 4.17
CA SER A 100 3.10 1.95 2.95
C SER A 100 2.67 1.20 1.71
N GLY A 101 2.05 1.91 0.79
CA GLY A 101 1.63 1.36 -0.48
C GLY A 101 2.18 2.14 -1.70
N GLY A 102 3.56 2.33 -1.73
CA GLY A 102 4.68 1.86 -0.93
C GLY A 102 5.69 2.95 -0.64
N VAL A 103 6.68 2.62 0.18
CA VAL A 103 7.93 3.39 0.20
C VAL A 103 8.68 3.14 -1.09
N MET A 104 9.07 4.20 -1.78
CA MET A 104 9.90 4.11 -2.98
C MET A 104 11.37 3.95 -2.57
N LEU A 105 11.76 2.72 -2.22
CA LEU A 105 13.05 2.41 -1.57
C LEU A 105 14.25 3.07 -2.25
N PRO A 106 14.36 3.13 -3.59
CA PRO A 106 15.49 3.80 -4.21
C PRO A 106 15.63 5.31 -3.92
N ASN A 107 14.61 5.96 -3.37
CA ASN A 107 14.71 7.37 -2.95
C ASN A 107 15.35 7.55 -1.57
N HIS A 108 15.57 6.46 -0.83
CA HIS A 108 15.91 6.48 0.59
C HIS A 108 17.16 5.65 0.89
N ALA A 109 17.86 5.97 1.99
CA ALA A 109 18.84 5.07 2.56
C ALA A 109 18.14 3.93 3.31
N PRO A 110 18.49 2.65 3.08
CA PRO A 110 17.85 1.51 3.72
C PRO A 110 17.82 1.59 5.25
N LEU A 111 18.90 2.08 5.89
CA LEU A 111 18.95 2.29 7.35
C LEU A 111 17.83 3.24 7.82
N VAL A 112 17.61 4.35 7.12
CA VAL A 112 16.58 5.34 7.50
C VAL A 112 15.19 4.71 7.44
N ILE A 113 14.91 3.90 6.43
CA ILE A 113 13.62 3.18 6.32
C ILE A 113 13.48 2.13 7.43
N ALA A 114 14.54 1.39 7.76
CA ALA A 114 14.53 0.46 8.88
C ALA A 114 14.20 1.16 10.21
N GLU A 115 14.82 2.31 10.50
CA GLU A 115 14.57 3.10 11.70
C GLU A 115 13.16 3.70 11.75
N GLN A 116 12.65 4.22 10.61
CA GLN A 116 11.29 4.76 10.52
C GLN A 116 10.24 3.68 10.78
N PHE A 117 10.38 2.51 10.15
CA PHE A 117 9.43 1.42 10.30
C PHE A 117 9.61 0.64 11.60
N GLY A 118 10.83 0.60 12.15
CA GLY A 118 11.08 0.17 13.53
C GLY A 118 10.38 1.07 14.54
N THR A 119 10.41 2.39 14.33
CA THR A 119 9.67 3.36 15.16
C THR A 119 8.16 3.14 15.06
N LEU A 120 7.64 2.94 13.85
CA LEU A 120 6.21 2.66 13.64
C LEU A 120 5.78 1.36 14.33
N GLU A 121 6.58 0.30 14.23
CA GLU A 121 6.29 -0.98 14.87
C GLU A 121 6.29 -0.84 16.40
N ALA A 122 7.20 -0.03 16.96
CA ALA A 122 7.21 0.28 18.39
C ALA A 122 5.98 1.08 18.84
N LEU A 123 5.46 1.98 17.99
CA LEU A 123 4.25 2.77 18.27
C LEU A 123 2.95 2.00 18.07
N ALA A 124 2.92 1.06 17.13
CA ALA A 124 1.76 0.27 16.74
C ALA A 124 2.11 -1.21 16.55
N PRO A 125 2.49 -1.92 17.64
CA PRO A 125 3.01 -3.28 17.58
C PRO A 125 2.10 -4.25 16.84
N GLY A 126 2.68 -5.02 15.88
CA GLY A 126 1.98 -6.04 15.11
C GLY A 126 1.00 -5.51 14.05
N ARG A 127 0.88 -4.18 13.88
CA ARG A 127 -0.06 -3.57 12.93
C ARG A 127 0.60 -2.91 11.73
N VAL A 128 1.92 -2.95 11.60
CA VAL A 128 2.64 -2.24 10.55
C VAL A 128 2.95 -3.15 9.38
N ASP A 129 2.77 -2.66 8.15
CA ASP A 129 3.19 -3.29 6.90
C ASP A 129 4.20 -2.39 6.18
N LEU A 130 5.31 -2.96 5.71
CA LEU A 130 6.30 -2.24 4.92
C LEU A 130 6.20 -2.63 3.44
N GLY A 131 5.38 -1.89 2.70
CA GLY A 131 5.29 -2.04 1.26
C GLY A 131 6.38 -1.24 0.54
N LEU A 132 7.10 -1.89 -0.38
CA LEU A 132 8.26 -1.33 -1.07
C LEU A 132 8.04 -1.29 -2.59
N GLY A 133 8.25 -0.10 -3.19
CA GLY A 133 8.24 0.13 -4.61
C GLY A 133 9.65 0.39 -5.16
N ARG A 134 9.86 0.00 -6.43
CA ARG A 134 11.12 0.24 -7.16
C ARG A 134 11.13 1.57 -7.91
N ALA A 135 9.97 2.03 -8.37
CA ALA A 135 9.87 3.27 -9.12
C ALA A 135 10.13 4.50 -8.23
N PRO A 136 10.58 5.64 -8.78
CA PRO A 136 10.81 6.85 -7.98
C PRO A 136 9.52 7.53 -7.46
N GLY A 137 8.34 7.14 -7.95
CA GLY A 137 7.06 7.75 -7.55
C GLY A 137 6.91 9.21 -8.00
N THR A 138 7.69 9.65 -9.00
CA THR A 138 7.74 11.05 -9.46
C THR A 138 8.43 11.17 -10.82
N ASP A 139 8.59 12.41 -11.33
CA ASP A 139 9.36 12.73 -12.54
C ASP A 139 10.89 12.67 -12.31
N GLY A 140 11.66 12.68 -13.43
CA GLY A 140 13.12 12.54 -13.39
C GLY A 140 13.84 13.67 -12.64
N ALA A 141 13.37 14.92 -12.73
CA ALA A 141 14.00 16.06 -12.05
C ALA A 141 13.80 15.97 -10.54
N THR A 142 12.61 15.59 -10.11
CA THR A 142 12.28 15.36 -8.71
C THR A 142 13.05 14.14 -8.15
N ALA A 143 13.16 13.06 -8.93
CA ALA A 143 13.95 11.90 -8.54
C ALA A 143 15.44 12.27 -8.32
N ALA A 144 16.02 13.11 -9.18
CA ALA A 144 17.38 13.64 -8.99
C ALA A 144 17.50 14.47 -7.70
N ALA A 145 16.51 15.31 -7.42
CA ALA A 145 16.50 16.12 -6.19
C ALA A 145 16.43 15.26 -4.92
N LEU A 146 15.69 14.15 -4.95
CA LEU A 146 15.56 13.23 -3.83
C LEU A 146 16.86 12.46 -3.56
N ARG A 147 17.50 11.93 -4.58
CA ARG A 147 18.70 11.08 -4.45
C ARG A 147 19.99 11.87 -4.34
N ARG A 148 20.01 13.13 -4.77
CA ARG A 148 21.22 13.97 -4.83
C ARG A 148 22.42 13.29 -5.54
N SER A 149 22.16 12.40 -6.51
CA SER A 149 23.17 11.74 -7.32
C SER A 149 22.89 11.93 -8.80
N ASP A 150 23.94 12.05 -9.62
CA ASP A 150 23.83 12.18 -11.07
C ASP A 150 23.47 10.86 -11.78
N GLN A 151 23.37 9.76 -11.02
CA GLN A 151 23.17 8.40 -11.54
C GLN A 151 21.71 7.95 -11.36
N LEU A 152 20.80 8.59 -12.09
CA LEU A 152 19.34 8.37 -11.98
C LEU A 152 18.89 6.94 -12.32
N ASN A 153 19.68 6.18 -13.08
CA ASN A 153 19.30 4.83 -13.52
C ASN A 153 19.85 3.72 -12.60
N GLU A 154 20.90 3.95 -11.85
CA GLU A 154 21.54 2.92 -11.02
C GLU A 154 20.63 2.47 -9.85
N GLY A 155 19.89 3.38 -9.22
CA GLY A 155 19.09 3.04 -8.05
C GLY A 155 17.91 2.08 -8.28
N ALA A 156 17.42 1.93 -9.51
CA ALA A 156 16.37 0.96 -9.82
C ALA A 156 16.93 -0.44 -10.08
N ASP A 157 18.15 -0.52 -10.60
CA ASP A 157 18.85 -1.79 -10.84
C ASP A 157 19.42 -2.36 -9.54
N ASP A 158 19.73 -1.48 -8.56
CA ASP A 158 20.22 -1.85 -7.23
C ASP A 158 19.10 -2.22 -6.24
N PHE A 159 17.84 -2.17 -6.65
CA PHE A 159 16.71 -2.45 -5.75
C PHE A 159 16.82 -3.79 -5.00
N PRO A 160 17.24 -4.91 -5.61
CA PRO A 160 17.42 -6.16 -4.86
C PRO A 160 18.50 -6.06 -3.77
N GLN A 161 19.57 -5.31 -4.05
CA GLN A 161 20.65 -5.08 -3.08
C GLN A 161 20.18 -4.18 -1.93
N GLN A 162 19.46 -3.10 -2.23
CA GLN A 162 18.87 -2.20 -1.23
C GLN A 162 17.84 -2.94 -0.36
N LEU A 163 17.03 -3.83 -0.96
CA LEU A 163 16.10 -4.68 -0.23
C LEU A 163 16.83 -5.63 0.72
N ALA A 164 17.91 -6.26 0.26
CA ALA A 164 18.72 -7.15 1.10
C ALA A 164 19.38 -6.38 2.26
N GLU A 165 19.88 -5.18 1.99
CA GLU A 165 20.45 -4.29 3.02
C GLU A 165 19.41 -3.87 4.05
N LEU A 166 18.23 -3.41 3.60
CA LEU A 166 17.11 -3.07 4.47
C LEU A 166 16.67 -4.26 5.34
N THR A 167 16.55 -5.44 4.74
CA THR A 167 16.19 -6.65 5.47
C THR A 167 17.20 -6.95 6.58
N ARG A 168 18.50 -6.84 6.29
CA ARG A 168 19.56 -7.04 7.29
C ARG A 168 19.53 -6.01 8.42
N PHE A 169 19.21 -4.75 8.14
CA PHE A 169 19.01 -3.75 9.20
C PHE A 169 17.79 -4.08 10.07
N LEU A 170 16.69 -4.56 9.46
CA LEU A 170 15.49 -4.94 10.20
C LEU A 170 15.68 -6.22 11.03
N ASP A 171 16.55 -7.14 10.60
CA ASP A 171 16.85 -8.39 11.29
C ASP A 171 18.09 -8.29 12.20
N ASP A 172 18.86 -7.22 12.08
CA ASP A 172 20.15 -6.99 12.77
C ASP A 172 21.15 -8.15 12.54
N ASP A 173 21.26 -8.63 11.29
CA ASP A 173 21.95 -9.88 10.93
C ASP A 173 23.08 -9.69 9.89
N PHE A 174 23.74 -8.54 9.87
CA PHE A 174 24.92 -8.38 9.01
C PHE A 174 26.03 -9.36 9.40
N PRO A 175 26.66 -10.04 8.41
CA PRO A 175 27.74 -10.97 8.68
C PRO A 175 28.94 -10.31 9.35
N ASP A 176 29.68 -11.06 10.16
CA ASP A 176 30.96 -10.61 10.71
C ASP A 176 31.90 -10.12 9.61
N GLY A 177 32.48 -8.94 9.80
CA GLY A 177 33.37 -8.31 8.81
C GLY A 177 32.68 -7.49 7.74
N HIS A 178 31.36 -7.49 7.68
CA HIS A 178 30.63 -6.58 6.81
C HIS A 178 30.81 -5.12 7.29
N PRO A 179 30.93 -4.12 6.38
CA PRO A 179 31.10 -2.70 6.79
C PRO A 179 30.00 -2.22 7.77
N TYR A 180 28.82 -2.80 7.71
CA TYR A 180 27.68 -2.43 8.57
C TYR A 180 27.45 -3.36 9.77
N ALA A 181 28.33 -4.33 10.03
CA ALA A 181 28.18 -5.28 11.14
C ALA A 181 28.06 -4.63 12.55
N ARG A 182 28.41 -3.34 12.67
CA ARG A 182 28.31 -2.57 13.92
C ARG A 182 27.31 -1.43 13.84
N ILE A 183 26.50 -1.40 12.78
CA ILE A 183 25.48 -0.36 12.58
C ILE A 183 24.13 -1.03 12.80
N HIS A 184 23.39 -0.51 13.77
CA HIS A 184 22.08 -1.05 14.15
C HIS A 184 20.98 -0.03 13.83
N ALA A 185 19.86 -0.51 13.28
CA ALA A 185 18.64 0.31 13.18
C ALA A 185 18.05 0.52 14.59
N VAL A 186 17.67 1.75 14.90
CA VAL A 186 17.21 2.14 16.25
C VAL A 186 15.93 2.98 16.15
N PRO A 187 14.77 2.56 16.71
CA PRO A 187 14.53 1.28 17.41
C PRO A 187 14.57 0.08 16.48
N GLY A 188 14.99 -1.06 17.00
CA GLY A 188 15.14 -2.30 16.26
C GLY A 188 15.31 -3.52 17.17
N PRO A 189 15.73 -4.67 16.65
CA PRO A 189 15.87 -5.90 17.43
C PRO A 189 16.74 -5.75 18.67
N VAL A 190 17.81 -4.93 18.61
CA VAL A 190 18.74 -4.69 19.75
C VAL A 190 18.06 -4.11 20.98
N GLN A 191 16.97 -3.33 20.80
CA GLN A 191 16.21 -2.73 21.91
C GLN A 191 14.90 -3.46 22.21
N SER A 192 14.61 -4.51 21.48
CA SER A 192 13.36 -5.25 21.58
C SER A 192 13.31 -6.25 22.73
N THR A 193 14.41 -6.39 23.49
CA THR A 193 14.46 -7.23 24.70
C THR A 193 14.15 -6.40 25.94
N SER A 194 12.93 -6.45 26.44
CA SER A 194 12.59 -5.93 27.77
C SER A 194 13.31 -6.71 28.87
N PRO A 195 13.68 -6.05 30.01
CA PRO A 195 14.07 -6.76 31.20
C PRO A 195 12.91 -7.66 31.71
N GLY A 196 12.87 -8.89 31.31
CA GLY A 196 11.78 -9.82 31.56
C GLY A 196 11.50 -10.78 30.43
N GLY A 197 12.28 -10.70 29.33
CA GLY A 197 12.25 -11.69 28.24
C GLY A 197 11.05 -11.58 27.29
N VAL A 198 10.23 -10.54 27.42
CA VAL A 198 9.21 -10.25 26.42
C VAL A 198 9.90 -9.66 25.21
N GLN A 199 10.05 -10.45 24.16
CA GLN A 199 10.49 -9.91 22.88
C GLN A 199 9.45 -8.88 22.42
N SER A 200 9.90 -7.69 22.13
CA SER A 200 9.10 -6.72 21.41
C SER A 200 8.89 -7.22 19.98
N PRO A 201 7.78 -6.84 19.36
CA PRO A 201 7.35 -7.51 18.14
C PRO A 201 8.36 -7.42 17.03
N HIS A 202 8.30 -8.45 16.23
CA HIS A 202 8.98 -8.72 15.00
C HIS A 202 9.00 -7.50 14.08
N ARG A 203 9.98 -7.47 13.17
CA ARG A 203 9.99 -6.51 12.06
C ARG A 203 8.64 -6.49 11.33
N PRO A 204 8.21 -5.34 10.80
CA PRO A 204 7.01 -5.30 9.96
C PRO A 204 7.20 -6.22 8.75
N PRO A 205 6.16 -6.96 8.33
CA PRO A 205 6.20 -7.75 7.12
C PRO A 205 6.50 -6.87 5.91
N ILE A 206 7.47 -7.31 5.11
CA ILE A 206 7.85 -6.66 3.86
C ILE A 206 6.96 -7.15 2.74
N TRP A 207 6.36 -6.22 1.99
CA TRP A 207 5.59 -6.45 0.78
C TRP A 207 6.34 -5.89 -0.43
N LEU A 208 6.39 -6.64 -1.52
CA LEU A 208 6.90 -6.10 -2.77
C LEU A 208 5.76 -5.62 -3.65
N LEU A 209 5.86 -4.35 -4.08
CA LEU A 209 4.87 -3.72 -4.94
C LEU A 209 5.36 -3.66 -6.39
N GLY A 210 4.45 -3.81 -7.34
CA GLY A 210 4.79 -3.68 -8.75
C GLY A 210 3.60 -3.55 -9.68
N SER A 211 3.89 -3.12 -10.91
CA SER A 211 2.96 -3.06 -12.03
C SER A 211 3.46 -3.87 -13.24
N SER A 212 4.49 -4.70 -13.02
CA SER A 212 5.14 -5.52 -14.04
C SER A 212 5.68 -6.82 -13.45
N GLY A 213 6.23 -7.70 -14.29
CA GLY A 213 6.76 -9.00 -13.88
C GLY A 213 8.01 -8.96 -12.98
N PHE A 214 8.74 -7.83 -12.89
CA PHE A 214 9.99 -7.79 -12.11
C PHE A 214 9.74 -8.05 -10.62
N SER A 215 8.90 -7.22 -9.97
CA SER A 215 8.59 -7.36 -8.54
C SER A 215 7.82 -8.65 -8.25
N ALA A 216 6.98 -9.10 -9.19
CA ALA A 216 6.28 -10.38 -9.10
C ALA A 216 7.26 -11.55 -8.97
N ARG A 217 8.23 -11.63 -9.87
CA ARG A 217 9.28 -12.67 -9.82
C ARG A 217 10.12 -12.57 -8.56
N LEU A 218 10.56 -11.36 -8.20
CA LEU A 218 11.40 -11.16 -7.01
C LEU A 218 10.65 -11.56 -5.72
N ALA A 219 9.39 -11.15 -5.56
CA ALA A 219 8.55 -11.54 -4.44
C ALA A 219 8.38 -13.07 -4.37
N GLY A 220 8.08 -13.72 -5.49
CA GLY A 220 7.97 -15.17 -5.58
C GLY A 220 9.24 -15.90 -5.17
N MET A 221 10.40 -15.48 -5.70
CA MET A 221 11.69 -16.08 -5.36
C MET A 221 12.08 -15.92 -3.89
N LEU A 222 11.68 -14.81 -3.25
CA LEU A 222 11.97 -14.52 -1.86
C LEU A 222 10.89 -15.03 -0.89
N GLY A 223 9.79 -15.59 -1.39
CA GLY A 223 8.66 -16.04 -0.56
C GLY A 223 7.97 -14.89 0.20
N LEU A 224 7.94 -13.69 -0.40
CA LEU A 224 7.32 -12.50 0.17
C LEU A 224 5.92 -12.27 -0.40
N PRO A 225 5.01 -11.60 0.34
CA PRO A 225 3.72 -11.19 -0.20
C PRO A 225 3.90 -10.15 -1.31
N PHE A 226 3.02 -10.20 -2.29
CA PHE A 226 3.08 -9.38 -3.48
C PHE A 226 1.83 -8.50 -3.63
N ALA A 227 2.03 -7.20 -3.88
CA ALA A 227 0.95 -6.26 -4.16
C ALA A 227 1.06 -5.73 -5.60
N PHE A 228 0.07 -6.06 -6.45
CA PHE A 228 0.06 -5.64 -7.84
C PHE A 228 -0.82 -4.40 -8.06
N ALA A 229 -0.27 -3.38 -8.71
CA ALA A 229 -0.97 -2.13 -9.00
C ALA A 229 -1.87 -2.26 -10.25
N HIS A 230 -2.99 -2.98 -10.12
CA HIS A 230 -3.97 -3.19 -11.21
C HIS A 230 -4.51 -1.86 -11.75
N HIS A 231 -4.74 -0.87 -10.89
CA HIS A 231 -5.21 0.47 -11.26
C HIS A 231 -4.28 1.25 -12.21
N PHE A 232 -3.02 0.82 -12.35
CA PHE A 232 -2.06 1.40 -13.30
C PHE A 232 -1.81 0.51 -14.52
N SER A 233 -1.96 -0.80 -14.37
CA SER A 233 -1.47 -1.77 -15.35
C SER A 233 -2.38 -2.99 -15.45
N ALA A 234 -3.67 -2.78 -15.66
CA ALA A 234 -4.69 -3.84 -15.63
C ALA A 234 -4.38 -5.00 -16.58
N GLN A 235 -3.84 -4.72 -17.79
CA GLN A 235 -3.47 -5.71 -18.79
C GLN A 235 -2.35 -6.66 -18.35
N ASN A 236 -1.51 -6.24 -17.40
CA ASN A 236 -0.40 -7.03 -16.89
C ASN A 236 -0.73 -7.80 -15.60
N THR A 237 -1.95 -7.66 -15.07
CA THR A 237 -2.33 -8.25 -13.78
C THR A 237 -2.20 -9.76 -13.79
N LEU A 238 -2.90 -10.45 -14.69
CA LEU A 238 -2.85 -11.91 -14.76
C LEU A 238 -1.44 -12.43 -15.03
N PRO A 239 -0.70 -11.93 -16.06
CA PRO A 239 0.67 -12.39 -16.27
C PRO A 239 1.60 -12.19 -15.08
N ALA A 240 1.44 -11.11 -14.31
CA ALA A 240 2.26 -10.86 -13.13
C ALA A 240 1.90 -11.78 -11.96
N LEU A 241 0.61 -12.01 -11.72
CA LEU A 241 0.15 -12.92 -10.67
C LEU A 241 0.54 -14.38 -10.96
N ASP A 242 0.42 -14.80 -12.22
CA ASP A 242 0.85 -16.15 -12.65
C ASP A 242 2.36 -16.30 -12.43
N LEU A 243 3.17 -15.33 -12.89
CA LEU A 243 4.61 -15.33 -12.69
C LEU A 243 4.99 -15.36 -11.20
N TYR A 244 4.27 -14.61 -10.34
CA TYR A 244 4.49 -14.64 -8.91
C TYR A 244 4.25 -16.02 -8.32
N ARG A 245 3.10 -16.65 -8.65
CA ARG A 245 2.73 -17.98 -8.18
C ARG A 245 3.68 -19.06 -8.68
N ASP A 246 4.05 -19.02 -9.96
CA ASP A 246 4.95 -19.99 -10.60
C ASP A 246 6.38 -19.92 -10.03
N THR A 247 6.83 -18.75 -9.61
CA THR A 247 8.18 -18.55 -9.05
C THR A 247 8.22 -18.61 -7.53
N PHE A 248 7.07 -18.74 -6.87
CA PHE A 248 6.98 -18.71 -5.41
C PHE A 248 7.75 -19.86 -4.76
N ARG A 249 8.51 -19.50 -3.75
CA ARG A 249 9.23 -20.43 -2.86
C ARG A 249 8.81 -20.16 -1.43
N PRO A 250 8.34 -21.17 -0.69
CA PRO A 250 8.05 -21.00 0.74
C PRO A 250 9.23 -20.41 1.50
N SER A 251 8.94 -19.54 2.46
CA SER A 251 9.92 -18.86 3.31
C SER A 251 9.47 -18.88 4.76
N ALA A 252 10.26 -18.27 5.65
CA ALA A 252 9.82 -18.03 7.04
C ALA A 252 8.64 -17.05 7.14
N VAL A 253 8.32 -16.32 6.06
CA VAL A 253 7.24 -15.31 6.01
C VAL A 253 5.93 -15.93 5.53
N LEU A 254 5.99 -16.76 4.46
CA LEU A 254 4.82 -17.35 3.81
C LEU A 254 5.07 -18.80 3.41
N ASP A 255 4.13 -19.67 3.73
CA ASP A 255 4.11 -21.07 3.25
C ASP A 255 3.50 -21.20 1.85
N ALA A 256 2.65 -20.25 1.44
CA ALA A 256 1.98 -20.20 0.15
C ALA A 256 1.92 -18.76 -0.37
N PRO A 257 1.74 -18.57 -1.70
CA PRO A 257 1.63 -17.22 -2.28
C PRO A 257 0.48 -16.43 -1.66
N TYR A 258 0.72 -15.14 -1.38
CA TYR A 258 -0.30 -14.18 -0.98
C TYR A 258 -0.26 -12.97 -1.91
N ALA A 259 -1.29 -12.80 -2.73
CA ALA A 259 -1.38 -11.76 -3.73
C ALA A 259 -2.49 -10.76 -3.41
N LEU A 260 -2.11 -9.50 -3.22
CA LEU A 260 -3.01 -8.36 -3.11
C LEU A 260 -3.02 -7.60 -4.44
N ILE A 261 -4.17 -7.11 -4.87
CA ILE A 261 -4.25 -6.20 -6.03
C ILE A 261 -4.85 -4.85 -5.64
N GLY A 262 -4.14 -3.77 -6.02
CA GLY A 262 -4.63 -2.40 -5.90
C GLY A 262 -5.57 -2.07 -7.04
N VAL A 263 -6.81 -1.69 -6.75
CA VAL A 263 -7.85 -1.42 -7.74
C VAL A 263 -8.48 -0.05 -7.54
N SER A 264 -8.70 0.68 -8.64
CA SER A 264 -9.47 1.93 -8.61
C SER A 264 -10.95 1.61 -8.56
N ALA A 265 -11.62 2.01 -7.47
CA ALA A 265 -13.04 1.76 -7.26
C ALA A 265 -13.73 2.97 -6.65
N LEU A 266 -14.91 3.32 -7.16
CA LEU A 266 -15.70 4.46 -6.68
C LEU A 266 -17.19 4.11 -6.66
N ALA A 267 -17.75 3.96 -5.48
CA ALA A 267 -19.19 3.82 -5.26
C ALA A 267 -19.81 5.17 -4.89
N THR A 268 -20.99 5.46 -5.42
CA THR A 268 -21.80 6.61 -5.06
C THR A 268 -23.26 6.20 -4.93
N ASP A 269 -24.08 7.06 -4.32
CA ASP A 269 -25.53 6.81 -4.19
C ASP A 269 -26.25 6.90 -5.54
N ASP A 270 -25.66 7.57 -6.54
CA ASP A 270 -26.19 7.74 -7.90
C ASP A 270 -25.11 7.46 -8.95
N GLU A 271 -25.42 6.66 -9.95
CA GLU A 271 -24.51 6.27 -11.03
C GLU A 271 -24.01 7.46 -11.86
N ASN A 272 -24.83 8.51 -12.03
CA ASN A 272 -24.40 9.71 -12.74
C ASN A 272 -23.31 10.46 -11.98
N GLU A 273 -23.42 10.53 -10.65
CA GLU A 273 -22.38 11.12 -9.81
C GLU A 273 -21.09 10.32 -9.90
N ALA A 274 -21.15 8.98 -9.90
CA ALA A 274 -19.97 8.15 -10.10
C ALA A 274 -19.24 8.50 -11.41
N ARG A 275 -19.98 8.60 -12.52
CA ARG A 275 -19.42 8.98 -13.83
C ARG A 275 -18.79 10.38 -13.81
N ARG A 276 -19.45 11.35 -13.19
CA ARG A 276 -18.93 12.73 -13.06
C ARG A 276 -17.59 12.76 -12.31
N GLN A 277 -17.51 12.06 -11.19
CA GLN A 277 -16.28 11.97 -10.38
C GLN A 277 -15.15 11.23 -11.11
N VAL A 278 -15.47 10.15 -11.82
CA VAL A 278 -14.49 9.40 -12.63
C VAL A 278 -13.99 10.25 -13.79
N MET A 279 -14.81 11.09 -14.41
CA MET A 279 -14.38 12.04 -15.45
C MET A 279 -13.45 13.13 -14.88
N ALA A 280 -13.68 13.60 -13.68
CA ALA A 280 -12.76 14.51 -12.98
C ALA A 280 -11.41 13.86 -12.69
N ALA A 281 -11.41 12.61 -12.21
CA ALA A 281 -10.20 11.84 -12.03
C ALA A 281 -9.47 11.55 -13.36
N ALA A 282 -10.20 11.28 -14.44
CA ALA A 282 -9.64 11.10 -15.77
C ALA A 282 -8.96 12.36 -16.31
N LEU A 283 -9.55 13.54 -16.11
CA LEU A 283 -8.94 14.82 -16.46
C LEU A 283 -7.64 15.03 -15.66
N ASN A 284 -7.62 14.66 -14.38
CA ASN A 284 -6.39 14.72 -13.58
C ASN A 284 -5.28 13.83 -14.18
N MET A 285 -5.63 12.63 -14.63
CA MET A 285 -4.68 11.71 -15.28
C MET A 285 -4.18 12.24 -16.63
N VAL A 286 -5.05 12.88 -17.41
CA VAL A 286 -4.64 13.59 -18.64
C VAL A 286 -3.64 14.70 -18.32
N ARG A 287 -3.92 15.53 -17.31
CA ARG A 287 -3.01 16.61 -16.86
C ARG A 287 -1.66 16.04 -16.41
N LEU A 288 -1.67 14.97 -15.62
CA LEU A 288 -0.45 14.29 -15.18
C LEU A 288 0.37 13.75 -16.36
N ARG A 289 -0.26 13.05 -17.30
CA ARG A 289 0.39 12.47 -18.48
C ARG A 289 0.97 13.52 -19.43
N THR A 290 0.36 14.70 -19.47
CA THR A 290 0.84 15.83 -20.29
C THR A 290 1.84 16.74 -19.56
N GLY A 291 2.38 16.30 -18.40
CA GLY A 291 3.37 17.05 -17.64
C GLY A 291 2.83 18.29 -16.94
N ARG A 292 1.54 18.37 -16.70
CA ARG A 292 0.84 19.47 -16.03
C ARG A 292 0.09 18.99 -14.78
N PRO A 293 0.77 18.33 -13.82
CA PRO A 293 0.12 17.87 -12.59
C PRO A 293 -0.46 19.06 -11.84
N GLY A 294 -1.66 18.89 -11.28
CA GLY A 294 -2.37 19.90 -10.50
C GLY A 294 -3.16 19.28 -9.36
N LEU A 295 -3.99 20.09 -8.71
CA LEU A 295 -5.01 19.60 -7.80
C LEU A 295 -6.04 18.79 -8.58
N VAL A 296 -6.68 17.81 -7.91
CA VAL A 296 -7.71 17.00 -8.57
C VAL A 296 -8.87 17.92 -8.96
N PRO A 297 -9.23 17.98 -10.25
CA PRO A 297 -10.24 18.91 -10.74
C PRO A 297 -11.64 18.57 -10.20
N THR A 298 -12.53 19.56 -10.18
CA THR A 298 -13.94 19.32 -9.88
C THR A 298 -14.63 18.62 -11.03
N PRO A 299 -15.78 17.97 -10.82
CA PRO A 299 -16.62 17.47 -11.91
C PRO A 299 -16.99 18.54 -12.92
N GLU A 300 -17.29 19.77 -12.47
CA GLU A 300 -17.65 20.90 -13.33
C GLU A 300 -16.47 21.34 -14.20
N GLU A 301 -15.24 21.31 -13.68
CA GLU A 301 -14.04 21.55 -14.48
C GLU A 301 -13.87 20.50 -15.58
N ALA A 302 -14.16 19.22 -15.28
CA ALA A 302 -14.09 18.13 -16.25
C ALA A 302 -15.18 18.27 -17.33
N GLU A 303 -16.39 18.64 -16.95
CA GLU A 303 -17.51 18.88 -17.87
C GLU A 303 -17.25 20.06 -18.81
N ALA A 304 -16.57 21.11 -18.31
CA ALA A 304 -16.22 22.29 -19.10
C ALA A 304 -14.99 22.06 -20.02
N HIS A 305 -14.18 21.02 -19.77
CA HIS A 305 -12.98 20.74 -20.53
C HIS A 305 -13.30 20.20 -21.93
N GLN A 306 -12.70 20.81 -22.94
CA GLN A 306 -12.83 20.33 -24.32
C GLN A 306 -11.75 19.30 -24.62
N PHE A 307 -12.09 18.03 -24.42
CA PHE A 307 -11.17 16.92 -24.68
C PHE A 307 -10.87 16.80 -26.18
N THR A 308 -9.58 16.67 -26.51
CA THR A 308 -9.12 16.27 -27.84
C THR A 308 -9.46 14.81 -28.12
N GLU A 309 -9.36 14.35 -29.37
CA GLU A 309 -9.58 12.95 -29.75
C GLU A 309 -8.61 12.02 -29.00
N MET A 310 -7.33 12.38 -28.94
CA MET A 310 -6.31 11.61 -28.23
C MET A 310 -6.59 11.49 -26.72
N GLU A 311 -7.07 12.57 -26.09
CA GLU A 311 -7.47 12.54 -24.68
C GLU A 311 -8.70 11.65 -24.47
N ARG A 312 -9.68 11.69 -25.37
CA ARG A 312 -10.87 10.79 -25.32
C ARG A 312 -10.49 9.31 -25.42
N ASP A 313 -9.58 8.97 -26.31
CA ASP A 313 -9.10 7.59 -26.45
C ASP A 313 -8.39 7.11 -25.18
N PHE A 314 -7.52 7.97 -24.63
CA PHE A 314 -6.86 7.69 -23.36
C PHE A 314 -7.87 7.51 -22.22
N ILE A 315 -8.84 8.43 -22.08
CA ILE A 315 -9.88 8.37 -21.03
C ILE A 315 -10.71 7.10 -21.17
N THR A 316 -11.09 6.70 -22.39
CA THR A 316 -11.85 5.47 -22.64
C THR A 316 -11.08 4.25 -22.14
N SER A 317 -9.79 4.16 -22.48
CA SER A 317 -8.91 3.10 -22.01
C SER A 317 -8.69 3.13 -20.50
N TRP A 318 -8.54 4.32 -19.90
CA TRP A 318 -8.33 4.46 -18.46
C TRP A 318 -9.59 4.11 -17.67
N ASN A 319 -10.76 4.64 -18.07
CA ASN A 319 -12.04 4.38 -17.43
C ASN A 319 -12.44 2.90 -17.44
N SER A 320 -12.02 2.14 -18.45
CA SER A 320 -12.30 0.69 -18.52
C SER A 320 -11.67 -0.11 -17.37
N ASN A 321 -10.68 0.48 -16.67
CA ASN A 321 -10.00 -0.12 -15.53
C ASN A 321 -10.49 0.42 -14.18
N VAL A 322 -11.48 1.33 -14.18
CA VAL A 322 -12.08 1.91 -12.97
C VAL A 322 -13.42 1.26 -12.72
N ILE A 323 -13.55 0.56 -11.61
CA ILE A 323 -14.84 -0.01 -11.18
C ILE A 323 -15.64 1.11 -10.51
N HIS A 324 -16.76 1.54 -11.12
CA HIS A 324 -17.54 2.65 -10.60
C HIS A 324 -19.05 2.48 -10.82
N GLY A 325 -19.84 3.15 -10.01
CA GLY A 325 -21.30 3.11 -10.09
C GLY A 325 -21.95 3.12 -8.71
N THR A 326 -23.11 2.48 -8.61
CA THR A 326 -23.76 2.22 -7.32
C THR A 326 -22.99 1.18 -6.51
N ALA A 327 -23.29 1.05 -5.23
CA ALA A 327 -22.67 0.06 -4.35
C ALA A 327 -22.73 -1.37 -4.91
N ASP A 328 -23.89 -1.79 -5.46
CA ASP A 328 -24.07 -3.13 -6.03
C ASP A 328 -23.24 -3.32 -7.31
N GLN A 329 -23.15 -2.30 -8.16
CA GLN A 329 -22.32 -2.35 -9.38
C GLN A 329 -20.84 -2.48 -9.03
N VAL A 330 -20.37 -1.69 -8.04
CA VAL A 330 -18.99 -1.75 -7.58
C VAL A 330 -18.69 -3.10 -6.94
N ARG A 331 -19.58 -3.63 -6.09
CA ARG A 331 -19.42 -4.97 -5.52
C ARG A 331 -19.30 -6.03 -6.61
N SER A 332 -20.23 -6.04 -7.58
CA SER A 332 -20.19 -7.01 -8.69
C SER A 332 -18.87 -6.94 -9.46
N GLY A 333 -18.37 -5.73 -9.76
CA GLY A 333 -17.11 -5.55 -10.46
C GLY A 333 -15.90 -6.02 -9.66
N LEU A 334 -15.89 -5.80 -8.34
CA LEU A 334 -14.83 -6.27 -7.43
C LEU A 334 -14.84 -7.79 -7.29
N ASP A 335 -16.02 -8.40 -7.14
CA ASP A 335 -16.18 -9.86 -7.05
C ASP A 335 -15.72 -10.55 -8.34
N ASP A 336 -16.07 -9.99 -9.50
CA ASP A 336 -15.63 -10.48 -10.81
C ASP A 336 -14.11 -10.36 -10.97
N LEU A 337 -13.51 -9.26 -10.50
CA LEU A 337 -12.08 -9.06 -10.54
C LEU A 337 -11.36 -10.06 -9.61
N ALA A 338 -11.81 -10.22 -8.38
CA ALA A 338 -11.26 -11.19 -7.43
C ALA A 338 -11.33 -12.62 -8.01
N LYS A 339 -12.47 -13.01 -8.59
CA LYS A 339 -12.65 -14.33 -9.20
C LYS A 339 -11.71 -14.56 -10.39
N ARG A 340 -11.56 -13.58 -11.28
CA ARG A 340 -10.70 -13.70 -12.46
C ARG A 340 -9.22 -13.76 -12.11
N THR A 341 -8.80 -13.04 -11.07
CA THR A 341 -7.39 -12.92 -10.69
C THR A 341 -6.98 -13.94 -9.63
N GLY A 342 -7.93 -14.49 -8.86
CA GLY A 342 -7.66 -15.30 -7.69
C GLY A 342 -6.83 -14.54 -6.65
N ALA A 343 -7.00 -13.22 -6.56
CA ALA A 343 -6.32 -12.40 -5.56
C ALA A 343 -6.84 -12.73 -4.16
N ASP A 344 -5.91 -12.75 -3.20
CA ASP A 344 -6.23 -13.03 -1.79
C ASP A 344 -6.81 -11.80 -1.09
N GLU A 345 -6.55 -10.60 -1.62
CA GLU A 345 -7.01 -9.33 -1.06
C GLU A 345 -7.19 -8.26 -2.16
N LEU A 346 -8.20 -7.41 -2.01
CA LEU A 346 -8.43 -6.24 -2.86
C LEU A 346 -8.18 -4.95 -2.07
N MET A 347 -7.25 -4.13 -2.54
CA MET A 347 -6.96 -2.84 -1.94
C MET A 347 -7.53 -1.72 -2.80
N LEU A 348 -8.51 -1.02 -2.27
CA LEU A 348 -9.30 -0.04 -3.01
C LEU A 348 -8.67 1.35 -2.91
N THR A 349 -8.59 2.06 -4.05
CA THR A 349 -8.33 3.50 -4.08
C THR A 349 -9.50 4.21 -4.72
N ALA A 350 -10.11 5.14 -3.98
CA ALA A 350 -11.23 5.96 -4.47
C ALA A 350 -10.69 7.32 -4.94
N ASN A 351 -10.64 7.50 -6.25
CA ASN A 351 -10.17 8.74 -6.86
C ASN A 351 -11.36 9.67 -7.12
N ALA A 352 -11.62 10.60 -6.20
CA ALA A 352 -12.64 11.63 -6.33
C ALA A 352 -12.10 12.97 -5.84
N HIS A 353 -12.67 14.08 -6.37
CA HIS A 353 -12.30 15.44 -5.98
C HIS A 353 -12.55 15.71 -4.49
N SER A 354 -13.71 15.31 -3.97
CA SER A 354 -14.12 15.58 -2.60
C SER A 354 -13.72 14.48 -1.63
N GLY A 355 -13.21 14.85 -0.44
CA GLY A 355 -13.00 13.94 0.66
C GLY A 355 -14.29 13.24 1.11
N ASP A 356 -15.40 13.95 1.14
CA ASP A 356 -16.69 13.41 1.56
C ASP A 356 -17.18 12.31 0.59
N ILE A 357 -17.01 12.51 -0.72
CA ILE A 357 -17.32 11.47 -1.73
C ILE A 357 -16.45 10.24 -1.53
N ARG A 358 -15.16 10.43 -1.25
CA ARG A 358 -14.26 9.29 -0.97
C ARG A 358 -14.68 8.53 0.29
N LEU A 359 -14.97 9.22 1.38
CA LEU A 359 -15.47 8.61 2.62
C LEU A 359 -16.77 7.85 2.36
N ARG A 360 -17.73 8.48 1.66
CA ARG A 360 -19.01 7.86 1.32
C ARG A 360 -18.84 6.62 0.45
N SER A 361 -17.90 6.64 -0.49
CA SER A 361 -17.60 5.48 -1.34
C SER A 361 -17.18 4.25 -0.52
N TYR A 362 -16.29 4.42 0.45
CA TYR A 362 -15.87 3.31 1.32
C TYR A 362 -17.01 2.82 2.23
N GLU A 363 -17.91 3.70 2.69
CA GLU A 363 -19.12 3.29 3.42
C GLU A 363 -20.03 2.42 2.55
N LEU A 364 -20.34 2.89 1.35
CA LEU A 364 -21.22 2.18 0.41
C LEU A 364 -20.66 0.80 0.03
N VAL A 365 -19.36 0.71 -0.20
CA VAL A 365 -18.71 -0.58 -0.47
C VAL A 365 -18.79 -1.49 0.77
N ALA A 366 -18.51 -0.96 1.97
CA ALA A 366 -18.63 -1.74 3.21
C ALA A 366 -20.06 -2.25 3.44
N ASP A 367 -21.07 -1.42 3.19
CA ASP A 367 -22.49 -1.81 3.28
C ASP A 367 -22.82 -2.92 2.29
N ALA A 368 -22.41 -2.79 1.02
CA ALA A 368 -22.63 -3.79 0.00
C ALA A 368 -22.01 -5.15 0.34
N TYR A 369 -20.86 -5.16 1.00
CA TYR A 369 -20.19 -6.39 1.45
C TYR A 369 -20.69 -6.90 2.81
N GLY A 370 -21.59 -6.19 3.48
CA GLY A 370 -22.06 -6.55 4.82
C GLY A 370 -20.97 -6.47 5.88
N LEU A 371 -19.98 -5.60 5.68
CA LEU A 371 -18.95 -5.34 6.68
C LEU A 371 -19.58 -4.67 7.93
N PRO A 372 -18.95 -4.79 9.12
CA PRO A 372 -19.48 -4.24 10.36
C PRO A 372 -19.91 -2.78 10.21
N ASN A 373 -21.06 -2.44 10.76
CA ASN A 373 -21.49 -1.06 10.93
C ASN A 373 -21.26 -0.68 12.40
N PRO A 374 -20.43 0.31 12.71
CA PRO A 374 -20.28 0.76 14.08
C PRO A 374 -21.62 1.31 14.55
N ALA A 375 -22.13 0.78 15.67
CA ALA A 375 -23.33 1.29 16.33
C ALA A 375 -23.05 2.64 16.99
#